data_f96274ade595e3a50a663b211c712f1a
#
_entry.id   f96274ade595e3a50a663b211c712f1a
#
_cell.length_a   1.000
_cell.length_b   1.000
_cell.length_c   1.000
_cell.angle_alpha   90.00
_cell.angle_beta   90.00
_cell.angle_gamma   90.00
#
_symmetry.space_group_name_H-M   'P 1'
#
loop_
_entity.id
_entity.type
_entity.pdbx_description
1 polymer ?
#
loop_
_entity_poly.entity_id
_entity_poly.type
_entity_poly.pdbx_seq_one_letter_code
_entity_poly.pdbx_strand_id
1 'polypeptide(L)'
;MALSFLYRLVRRVIEALSLHCRDSVAKDAEILVLRHQVSVLRRQVARPRFSWSDRAFIAALTRLVPKERWSAFLVTPEAILRWHRALVRRRWTYPHRRQGRPPLPQGTVELIVRLSRENPRWGYLRIVGELKKLGIAVSKGSVANVLRRNGLPPSPRRAGPTWNEFLRAQAKGVLATDFFTVDSVLLRRYYVLFVIEVERRVVHLLGVTTNPDNLWVTQVARNFASGLEDAGRRFRFLVRDRDTKFTSSFDAVLASIGIEAIKTPVRSPRANAFAERWVRTVREDCLDHLLIFGRRHVESVLAEYVDHYNRARPHRGLDLDPPDAAAADCEAASPTIHRRDVLGGLIHEYELAA
;
A
#
# COMPACT_ATOMS: atom_id res chain seq x y z
N MET A 1 -23.46 33.96 32.19
CA MET A 1 -22.14 33.29 32.38
C MET A 1 -21.01 34.28 32.74
N ALA A 2 -20.90 35.44 32.11
CA ALA A 2 -19.85 36.42 32.43
C ALA A 2 -20.00 37.02 33.85
N LEU A 3 -21.19 37.34 34.28
CA LEU A 3 -21.46 37.88 35.64
C LEU A 3 -21.10 36.88 36.77
N SER A 4 -21.38 35.61 36.60
CA SER A 4 -21.01 34.55 37.55
C SER A 4 -19.47 34.36 37.64
N PHE A 5 -18.80 34.54 36.53
CA PHE A 5 -17.33 34.52 36.51
C PHE A 5 -16.73 35.73 37.19
N LEU A 6 -17.26 36.91 36.90
CA LEU A 6 -16.82 38.18 37.53
C LEU A 6 -17.03 38.14 39.05
N TYR A 7 -18.20 37.71 39.53
CA TYR A 7 -18.49 37.54 40.94
C TYR A 7 -17.51 36.59 41.64
N ARG A 8 -17.23 35.43 41.04
CA ARG A 8 -16.25 34.48 41.60
C ARG A 8 -14.84 35.03 41.59
N LEU A 9 -14.46 35.78 40.55
CA LEU A 9 -13.14 36.43 40.47
C LEU A 9 -13.00 37.48 41.56
N VAL A 10 -13.98 38.41 41.73
CA VAL A 10 -13.97 39.44 42.74
C VAL A 10 -13.91 38.83 44.15
N ARG A 11 -14.72 37.83 44.45
CA ARG A 11 -14.66 37.09 45.71
C ARG A 11 -13.28 36.52 45.99
N ARG A 12 -12.64 35.90 45.00
CA ARG A 12 -11.28 35.32 45.13
C ARG A 12 -10.20 36.40 45.30
N VAL A 13 -10.36 37.55 44.71
CA VAL A 13 -9.45 38.70 44.93
C VAL A 13 -9.57 39.22 46.35
N ILE A 14 -10.79 39.37 46.90
CA ILE A 14 -11.02 39.78 48.28
C ILE A 14 -10.45 38.73 49.26
N GLU A 15 -10.69 37.42 49.00
CA GLU A 15 -10.10 36.32 49.78
C GLU A 15 -8.56 36.38 49.77
N ALA A 16 -7.94 36.66 48.61
CA ALA A 16 -6.47 36.81 48.48
C ALA A 16 -5.91 38.01 49.24
N LEU A 17 -6.60 39.13 49.23
CA LEU A 17 -6.24 40.31 49.99
C LEU A 17 -6.33 40.08 51.51
N SER A 18 -7.36 39.40 51.98
CA SER A 18 -7.52 39.03 53.39
C SER A 18 -6.45 38.03 53.88
N LEU A 19 -5.94 37.15 53.00
CA LEU A 19 -4.84 36.25 53.30
C LEU A 19 -3.49 36.99 53.49
N HIS A 20 -3.32 38.14 52.89
CA HIS A 20 -2.08 38.89 53.02
C HIS A 20 -1.88 39.49 54.42
N CYS A 21 -2.97 39.71 55.15
CA CYS A 21 -2.97 40.27 56.49
C CYS A 21 -2.87 39.28 57.65
N ARG A 22 -2.82 37.93 57.34
CA ARG A 22 -2.74 36.89 58.38
C ARG A 22 -1.28 36.53 58.71
N ASP A 23 -1.07 36.09 59.97
CA ASP A 23 0.20 35.59 60.44
C ASP A 23 0.68 34.34 59.66
N SER A 24 1.98 34.13 59.46
CA SER A 24 2.54 33.06 58.66
C SER A 24 2.21 31.68 59.23
N VAL A 25 2.20 31.52 60.54
CA VAL A 25 1.88 30.26 61.22
C VAL A 25 0.43 29.83 60.99
N ALA A 26 -0.50 30.80 61.04
CA ALA A 26 -1.90 30.53 60.75
C ALA A 26 -2.11 30.11 59.27
N LYS A 27 -1.38 30.67 58.33
CA LYS A 27 -1.40 30.28 56.90
C LYS A 27 -0.89 28.88 56.72
N ASP A 28 0.21 28.49 57.36
CA ASP A 28 0.80 27.14 57.23
C ASP A 28 -0.14 26.09 57.81
N ALA A 29 -0.78 26.37 58.96
CA ALA A 29 -1.79 25.50 59.55
C ALA A 29 -3.02 25.31 58.61
N GLU A 30 -3.53 26.41 58.06
CA GLU A 30 -4.63 26.37 57.09
C GLU A 30 -4.28 25.55 55.85
N ILE A 31 -3.06 25.70 55.29
CA ILE A 31 -2.55 24.94 54.18
C ILE A 31 -2.49 23.44 54.51
N LEU A 32 -2.03 23.07 55.70
CA LEU A 32 -1.99 21.65 56.15
C LEU A 32 -3.38 21.05 56.25
N VAL A 33 -4.33 21.77 56.86
CA VAL A 33 -5.74 21.32 56.95
C VAL A 33 -6.36 21.14 55.56
N LEU A 34 -6.18 22.12 54.67
CA LEU A 34 -6.69 22.05 53.29
C LEU A 34 -6.06 20.88 52.51
N ARG A 35 -4.76 20.65 52.65
CA ARG A 35 -4.10 19.47 52.07
C ARG A 35 -4.66 18.17 52.59
N HIS A 36 -4.94 18.07 53.86
CA HIS A 36 -5.58 16.89 54.45
C HIS A 36 -6.97 16.67 53.90
N GLN A 37 -7.81 17.74 53.85
CA GLN A 37 -9.15 17.67 53.26
C GLN A 37 -9.11 17.25 51.79
N VAL A 38 -8.19 17.77 50.99
CA VAL A 38 -7.95 17.36 49.61
C VAL A 38 -7.57 15.89 49.53
N SER A 39 -6.73 15.39 50.45
CA SER A 39 -6.34 13.97 50.47
C SER A 39 -7.51 13.03 50.82
N VAL A 40 -8.42 13.47 51.70
CA VAL A 40 -9.66 12.74 52.00
C VAL A 40 -10.59 12.72 50.79
N LEU A 41 -10.82 13.87 50.14
CA LEU A 41 -11.64 13.99 48.93
C LEU A 41 -11.11 13.15 47.76
N ARG A 42 -9.77 13.05 47.60
CA ARG A 42 -9.12 12.19 46.62
C ARG A 42 -9.49 10.71 46.77
N ARG A 43 -9.69 10.26 48.00
CA ARG A 43 -10.13 8.87 48.27
C ARG A 43 -11.59 8.63 47.96
N GLN A 44 -12.43 9.68 48.04
CA GLN A 44 -13.87 9.59 47.80
C GLN A 44 -14.25 9.80 46.31
N VAL A 45 -13.50 10.65 45.58
CA VAL A 45 -13.78 11.03 44.21
C VAL A 45 -12.58 10.75 43.33
N ALA A 46 -12.62 9.70 42.55
CA ALA A 46 -11.50 9.31 41.69
C ALA A 46 -11.19 10.31 40.56
N ARG A 47 -12.19 11.03 40.04
CA ARG A 47 -12.02 12.04 38.98
C ARG A 47 -12.97 13.23 39.16
N PRO A 48 -12.51 14.33 39.78
CA PRO A 48 -13.32 15.55 39.94
C PRO A 48 -13.59 16.20 38.56
N ARG A 49 -14.84 16.64 38.35
CA ARG A 49 -15.23 17.36 37.12
C ARG A 49 -15.04 18.85 37.31
N PHE A 50 -14.06 19.42 36.63
CA PHE A 50 -13.79 20.89 36.68
C PHE A 50 -14.65 21.59 35.63
N SER A 51 -15.32 22.68 36.04
CA SER A 51 -16.01 23.59 35.14
C SER A 51 -14.99 24.38 34.29
N TRP A 52 -15.46 25.07 33.26
CA TRP A 52 -14.56 25.90 32.44
C TRP A 52 -13.88 26.99 33.25
N SER A 53 -14.61 27.64 34.17
CA SER A 53 -14.09 28.67 35.10
C SER A 53 -12.99 28.14 36.03
N ASP A 54 -13.18 26.91 36.56
CA ASP A 54 -12.19 26.28 37.44
C ASP A 54 -10.89 25.97 36.66
N ARG A 55 -11.02 25.47 35.45
CA ARG A 55 -9.87 25.20 34.57
C ARG A 55 -9.10 26.47 34.22
N ALA A 56 -9.81 27.56 33.92
CA ALA A 56 -9.19 28.84 33.60
C ALA A 56 -8.46 29.41 34.83
N PHE A 57 -9.10 29.33 35.99
CA PHE A 57 -8.52 29.82 37.26
C PHE A 57 -7.26 29.03 37.67
N ILE A 58 -7.34 27.69 37.65
CA ILE A 58 -6.18 26.83 37.94
C ILE A 58 -5.05 27.07 36.96
N ALA A 59 -5.33 27.15 35.66
CA ALA A 59 -4.32 27.40 34.65
C ALA A 59 -3.66 28.76 34.74
N ALA A 60 -4.37 29.79 35.24
CA ALA A 60 -3.81 31.11 35.45
C ALA A 60 -2.91 31.15 36.69
N LEU A 61 -3.37 30.58 37.81
CA LEU A 61 -2.61 30.60 39.08
C LEU A 61 -1.36 29.72 39.05
N THR A 62 -1.34 28.64 38.25
CA THR A 62 -0.16 27.77 38.12
C THR A 62 1.08 28.51 37.60
N ARG A 63 0.92 29.67 36.96
CA ARG A 63 2.07 30.52 36.58
C ARG A 63 2.84 31.09 37.80
N LEU A 64 2.16 31.22 38.92
CA LEU A 64 2.74 31.75 40.15
C LEU A 64 3.39 30.66 41.03
N VAL A 65 3.20 29.38 40.64
CA VAL A 65 3.68 28.23 41.40
C VAL A 65 4.81 27.54 40.64
N PRO A 66 5.98 27.30 41.28
CA PRO A 66 7.07 26.56 40.68
C PRO A 66 6.62 25.15 40.18
N LYS A 67 7.18 24.72 39.06
CA LYS A 67 6.77 23.47 38.41
C LYS A 67 6.95 22.23 39.28
N GLU A 68 7.94 22.26 40.17
CA GLU A 68 8.26 21.15 41.09
C GLU A 68 7.09 20.89 42.07
N ARG A 69 6.24 21.90 42.33
CA ARG A 69 5.08 21.78 43.22
C ARG A 69 3.78 21.40 42.53
N TRP A 70 3.78 21.22 41.21
CA TRP A 70 2.57 20.90 40.46
C TRP A 70 2.04 19.48 40.75
N SER A 71 2.90 18.58 41.23
CA SER A 71 2.50 17.25 41.69
C SER A 71 1.51 17.23 42.85
N ALA A 72 1.45 18.32 43.61
CA ALA A 72 0.51 18.49 44.73
C ALA A 72 -0.94 18.77 44.25
N PHE A 73 -1.16 19.17 43.00
CA PHE A 73 -2.48 19.48 42.47
C PHE A 73 -3.33 18.24 42.22
N LEU A 74 -4.66 18.43 42.19
CA LEU A 74 -5.65 17.37 41.81
C LEU A 74 -5.61 16.99 40.34
N VAL A 75 -4.90 17.74 39.54
CA VAL A 75 -4.81 17.56 38.06
C VAL A 75 -3.36 17.40 37.66
N THR A 76 -3.15 16.60 36.65
CA THR A 76 -1.80 16.35 36.13
C THR A 76 -1.21 17.61 35.46
N PRO A 77 0.10 17.79 35.49
CA PRO A 77 0.77 18.91 34.80
C PRO A 77 0.37 19.00 33.32
N GLU A 78 0.21 17.89 32.62
CA GLU A 78 -0.20 17.87 31.22
C GLU A 78 -1.64 18.41 31.03
N ALA A 79 -2.54 18.13 31.97
CA ALA A 79 -3.91 18.66 31.91
C ALA A 79 -3.92 20.18 32.09
N ILE A 80 -3.11 20.72 33.02
CA ILE A 80 -2.97 22.16 33.24
C ILE A 80 -2.39 22.82 31.98
N LEU A 81 -1.33 22.29 31.40
CA LEU A 81 -0.73 22.82 30.19
C LEU A 81 -1.69 22.74 28.98
N ARG A 82 -2.49 21.71 28.90
CA ARG A 82 -3.54 21.56 27.88
C ARG A 82 -4.61 22.65 28.04
N TRP A 83 -5.08 22.88 29.23
CA TRP A 83 -6.07 23.93 29.51
C TRP A 83 -5.51 25.32 29.19
N HIS A 84 -4.27 25.61 29.62
CA HIS A 84 -3.60 26.85 29.28
C HIS A 84 -3.49 27.05 27.75
N ARG A 85 -3.02 26.05 27.04
CA ARG A 85 -2.97 26.09 25.56
C ARG A 85 -4.33 26.31 24.92
N ALA A 86 -5.40 25.71 25.47
CA ALA A 86 -6.75 25.92 24.99
C ALA A 86 -7.24 27.36 25.22
N LEU A 87 -6.90 27.98 26.37
CA LEU A 87 -7.21 29.36 26.65
C LEU A 87 -6.47 30.34 25.73
N VAL A 88 -5.17 30.12 25.55
CA VAL A 88 -4.34 30.89 24.61
C VAL A 88 -4.89 30.78 23.19
N ARG A 89 -5.17 29.57 22.73
CA ARG A 89 -5.75 29.34 21.40
C ARG A 89 -7.08 30.08 21.23
N ARG A 90 -7.99 30.02 22.21
CA ARG A 90 -9.26 30.72 22.16
C ARG A 90 -9.13 32.23 22.05
N ARG A 91 -8.12 32.83 22.73
CA ARG A 91 -7.85 34.26 22.67
C ARG A 91 -7.20 34.70 21.36
N TRP A 92 -6.32 33.84 20.79
CA TRP A 92 -5.55 34.19 19.60
C TRP A 92 -6.13 33.57 18.29
N THR A 93 -7.18 32.77 18.41
CA THR A 93 -7.89 32.28 17.19
C THR A 93 -8.92 33.31 16.80
N TYR A 94 -8.55 34.17 15.90
CA TYR A 94 -9.49 35.08 15.27
C TYR A 94 -10.31 34.32 14.23
N PRO A 95 -11.63 34.26 14.29
CA PRO A 95 -12.49 33.65 13.27
C PRO A 95 -12.57 34.58 12.04
N HIS A 96 -11.43 34.99 11.54
CA HIS A 96 -11.41 35.67 10.26
C HIS A 96 -11.60 34.60 9.18
N ARG A 97 -12.76 34.58 8.56
CA ARG A 97 -12.90 34.00 7.22
C ARG A 97 -11.90 34.74 6.35
N ARG A 98 -10.78 34.08 6.04
CA ARG A 98 -9.93 34.54 4.93
C ARG A 98 -10.86 34.61 3.72
N GLN A 99 -11.11 35.80 3.22
CA GLN A 99 -11.77 35.97 1.94
C GLN A 99 -10.86 35.32 0.92
N GLY A 100 -11.15 34.04 0.59
CA GLY A 100 -10.47 33.33 -0.47
C GLY A 100 -10.91 33.90 -1.81
N ARG A 101 -10.21 33.54 -2.87
CA ARG A 101 -10.64 33.86 -4.23
C ARG A 101 -12.09 33.37 -4.42
N PRO A 102 -12.99 34.18 -5.01
CA PRO A 102 -14.37 33.79 -5.26
C PRO A 102 -14.43 32.44 -6.01
N PRO A 103 -15.41 31.60 -5.74
CA PRO A 103 -15.59 30.35 -6.48
C PRO A 103 -15.83 30.64 -7.95
N LEU A 104 -15.44 29.70 -8.82
CA LEU A 104 -15.77 29.81 -10.25
C LEU A 104 -17.29 29.77 -10.43
N PRO A 105 -17.82 30.50 -11.43
CA PRO A 105 -19.23 30.42 -11.82
C PRO A 105 -19.65 28.97 -12.08
N GLN A 106 -20.84 28.60 -11.63
CA GLN A 106 -21.33 27.21 -11.73
C GLN A 106 -21.32 26.69 -13.18
N GLY A 107 -21.74 27.50 -14.15
CA GLY A 107 -21.68 27.13 -15.55
C GLY A 107 -20.28 26.85 -16.08
N THR A 108 -19.26 27.55 -15.57
CA THR A 108 -17.86 27.24 -15.88
C THR A 108 -17.39 25.91 -15.29
N VAL A 109 -17.85 25.58 -14.08
CA VAL A 109 -17.54 24.30 -13.44
C VAL A 109 -18.15 23.15 -14.24
N GLU A 110 -19.43 23.28 -14.63
CA GLU A 110 -20.13 22.29 -15.45
C GLU A 110 -19.49 22.09 -16.82
N LEU A 111 -19.05 23.16 -17.45
CA LEU A 111 -18.35 23.10 -18.73
C LEU A 111 -17.00 22.36 -18.59
N ILE A 112 -16.22 22.64 -17.55
CA ILE A 112 -14.95 21.92 -17.27
C ILE A 112 -15.21 20.43 -17.13
N VAL A 113 -16.22 20.04 -16.37
CA VAL A 113 -16.59 18.62 -16.14
C VAL A 113 -17.04 17.97 -17.45
N ARG A 114 -17.88 18.66 -18.24
CA ARG A 114 -18.34 18.18 -19.54
C ARG A 114 -17.19 17.98 -20.52
N LEU A 115 -16.31 18.95 -20.68
CA LEU A 115 -15.12 18.84 -21.56
C LEU A 115 -14.22 17.67 -21.19
N SER A 116 -14.06 17.43 -19.89
CA SER A 116 -13.25 16.30 -19.40
C SER A 116 -13.91 14.93 -19.64
N ARG A 117 -15.24 14.82 -19.51
CA ARG A 117 -15.99 13.58 -19.75
C ARG A 117 -16.08 13.23 -21.23
N GLU A 118 -16.36 14.22 -22.07
CA GLU A 118 -16.42 14.06 -23.53
C GLU A 118 -15.04 13.76 -24.13
N ASN A 119 -13.97 14.25 -23.49
CA ASN A 119 -12.60 14.11 -23.96
C ASN A 119 -11.67 13.54 -22.87
N PRO A 120 -11.75 12.25 -22.53
CA PRO A 120 -10.98 11.64 -21.43
C PRO A 120 -9.46 11.77 -21.56
N ARG A 121 -8.96 12.03 -22.77
CA ARG A 121 -7.54 12.18 -23.08
C ARG A 121 -7.01 13.61 -22.91
N TRP A 122 -7.89 14.60 -22.63
CA TRP A 122 -7.46 15.98 -22.49
C TRP A 122 -6.85 16.25 -21.11
N GLY A 123 -5.62 16.73 -21.12
CA GLY A 123 -4.95 17.20 -19.91
C GLY A 123 -5.47 18.59 -19.49
N TYR A 124 -5.20 18.98 -18.27
CA TYR A 124 -5.63 20.26 -17.70
C TYR A 124 -5.30 21.47 -18.58
N LEU A 125 -4.09 21.49 -19.19
CA LEU A 125 -3.67 22.59 -20.07
C LEU A 125 -4.50 22.65 -21.36
N ARG A 126 -4.91 21.50 -21.90
CA ARG A 126 -5.77 21.45 -23.07
C ARG A 126 -7.15 22.02 -22.76
N ILE A 127 -7.73 21.62 -21.62
CA ILE A 127 -9.01 22.14 -21.16
C ILE A 127 -8.93 23.66 -20.92
N VAL A 128 -7.84 24.17 -20.34
CA VAL A 128 -7.59 25.62 -20.20
C VAL A 128 -7.56 26.30 -21.56
N GLY A 129 -6.90 25.70 -22.55
CA GLY A 129 -6.82 26.23 -23.91
C GLY A 129 -8.19 26.32 -24.58
N GLU A 130 -9.02 25.30 -24.45
CA GLU A 130 -10.38 25.29 -24.99
C GLU A 130 -11.29 26.35 -24.32
N LEU A 131 -11.18 26.47 -22.99
CA LEU A 131 -11.90 27.51 -22.24
C LEU A 131 -11.46 28.92 -22.66
N LYS A 132 -10.15 29.10 -22.92
CA LYS A 132 -9.63 30.40 -23.42
C LYS A 132 -10.23 30.76 -24.78
N LYS A 133 -10.44 29.81 -25.70
CA LYS A 133 -11.12 30.05 -27.00
C LYS A 133 -12.57 30.51 -26.81
N LEU A 134 -13.21 30.08 -25.72
CA LEU A 134 -14.56 30.49 -25.34
C LEU A 134 -14.59 31.79 -24.52
N GLY A 135 -13.47 32.52 -24.41
CA GLY A 135 -13.35 33.73 -23.60
C GLY A 135 -13.27 33.53 -22.10
N ILE A 136 -13.17 32.29 -21.63
CA ILE A 136 -13.16 31.98 -20.21
C ILE A 136 -11.72 31.83 -19.70
N ALA A 137 -11.23 32.79 -18.91
CA ALA A 137 -9.90 32.77 -18.33
C ALA A 137 -9.86 31.97 -17.02
N VAL A 138 -9.32 30.76 -17.04
CA VAL A 138 -9.19 29.89 -15.89
C VAL A 138 -7.76 29.38 -15.78
N SER A 139 -7.25 29.26 -14.51
CA SER A 139 -5.92 28.71 -14.31
C SER A 139 -5.93 27.17 -14.35
N LYS A 140 -4.77 26.56 -14.68
CA LYS A 140 -4.55 25.12 -14.61
C LYS A 140 -4.93 24.53 -13.24
N GLY A 141 -4.57 25.25 -12.14
CA GLY A 141 -4.89 24.84 -10.78
C GLY A 141 -6.39 24.81 -10.50
N SER A 142 -7.13 25.78 -11.04
CA SER A 142 -8.59 25.81 -10.91
C SER A 142 -9.25 24.63 -11.62
N VAL A 143 -8.84 24.33 -12.85
CA VAL A 143 -9.32 23.17 -13.62
C VAL A 143 -9.01 21.86 -12.86
N ALA A 144 -7.77 21.70 -12.37
CA ALA A 144 -7.38 20.52 -11.60
C ALA A 144 -8.21 20.35 -10.32
N ASN A 145 -8.50 21.43 -9.61
CA ASN A 145 -9.32 21.40 -8.39
C ASN A 145 -10.79 21.06 -8.67
N VAL A 146 -11.36 21.60 -9.76
CA VAL A 146 -12.73 21.27 -10.18
C VAL A 146 -12.82 19.78 -10.52
N LEU A 147 -11.93 19.26 -11.32
CA LEU A 147 -11.95 17.85 -11.73
C LEU A 147 -11.76 16.92 -10.53
N ARG A 148 -10.84 17.24 -9.63
CA ARG A 148 -10.63 16.44 -8.39
C ARG A 148 -11.86 16.42 -7.50
N ARG A 149 -12.53 17.57 -7.31
CA ARG A 149 -13.77 17.67 -6.51
C ARG A 149 -14.93 16.86 -7.12
N ASN A 150 -14.94 16.69 -8.44
CA ASN A 150 -15.94 15.90 -9.16
C ASN A 150 -15.51 14.43 -9.38
N GLY A 151 -14.46 13.95 -8.70
CA GLY A 151 -14.01 12.56 -8.79
C GLY A 151 -13.37 12.17 -10.13
N LEU A 152 -13.02 13.16 -10.96
CA LEU A 152 -12.39 12.92 -12.26
C LEU A 152 -10.85 12.91 -12.08
N PRO A 153 -10.19 11.77 -12.33
CA PRO A 153 -8.73 11.69 -12.21
C PRO A 153 -8.05 12.59 -13.25
N PRO A 154 -6.77 12.94 -13.01
CA PRO A 154 -5.98 13.62 -14.03
C PRO A 154 -5.93 12.76 -15.29
N SER A 155 -6.10 13.37 -16.46
CA SER A 155 -5.95 12.68 -17.74
C SER A 155 -4.65 11.87 -17.74
N PRO A 156 -4.68 10.61 -18.15
CA PRO A 156 -3.48 9.81 -18.27
C PRO A 156 -2.49 10.56 -19.15
N ARG A 157 -1.27 10.70 -18.70
CA ARG A 157 -0.21 11.46 -19.41
C ARG A 157 0.12 10.88 -20.79
N ARG A 158 -0.55 9.82 -21.21
CA ARG A 158 -0.33 9.10 -22.47
C ARG A 158 -1.65 8.63 -23.07
N ALA A 159 -1.78 8.80 -24.36
CA ALA A 159 -2.92 8.41 -25.17
C ALA A 159 -2.87 6.90 -25.51
N GLY A 160 -2.81 6.01 -24.53
CA GLY A 160 -2.82 4.56 -24.71
C GLY A 160 -3.30 3.86 -23.45
N PRO A 161 -3.69 2.60 -23.53
CA PRO A 161 -4.00 1.82 -22.37
C PRO A 161 -2.79 1.77 -21.43
N THR A 162 -3.03 1.74 -20.13
CA THR A 162 -1.96 1.48 -19.16
C THR A 162 -1.40 0.09 -19.42
N TRP A 163 -0.15 -0.15 -18.99
CA TRP A 163 0.47 -1.46 -19.11
C TRP A 163 -0.41 -2.57 -18.52
N ASN A 164 -1.05 -2.29 -17.39
CA ASN A 164 -1.99 -3.23 -16.76
C ASN A 164 -3.25 -3.48 -17.61
N GLU A 165 -3.79 -2.44 -18.24
CA GLU A 165 -4.95 -2.58 -19.14
C GLU A 165 -4.58 -3.36 -20.40
N PHE A 166 -3.38 -3.09 -20.97
CA PHE A 166 -2.84 -3.87 -22.08
C PHE A 166 -2.71 -5.35 -21.73
N LEU A 167 -2.06 -5.67 -20.60
CA LEU A 167 -1.87 -7.05 -20.16
C LEU A 167 -3.20 -7.76 -19.90
N ARG A 168 -4.19 -7.08 -19.32
CA ARG A 168 -5.53 -7.66 -19.12
C ARG A 168 -6.28 -7.89 -20.41
N ALA A 169 -6.24 -6.91 -21.33
CA ALA A 169 -6.94 -7.01 -22.62
C ALA A 169 -6.35 -8.07 -23.56
N GLN A 170 -5.04 -8.31 -23.43
CA GLN A 170 -4.29 -9.26 -24.28
C GLN A 170 -3.90 -10.54 -23.54
N ALA A 171 -4.39 -10.77 -22.33
CA ALA A 171 -3.91 -11.84 -21.43
C ALA A 171 -3.87 -13.22 -22.10
N LYS A 172 -4.87 -13.54 -22.93
CA LYS A 172 -4.98 -14.82 -23.69
C LYS A 172 -3.81 -15.12 -24.60
N GLY A 173 -3.13 -14.09 -25.08
CA GLY A 173 -2.02 -14.25 -26.03
C GLY A 173 -0.69 -13.75 -25.49
N VAL A 174 -0.54 -13.52 -24.18
CA VAL A 174 0.66 -12.95 -23.59
C VAL A 174 1.39 -13.95 -22.71
N LEU A 175 2.67 -14.07 -22.99
CA LEU A 175 3.67 -14.73 -22.13
C LEU A 175 4.48 -13.68 -21.40
N ALA A 176 4.97 -14.00 -20.20
CA ALA A 176 6.00 -13.23 -19.50
C ALA A 176 7.17 -14.13 -19.17
N THR A 177 8.38 -13.61 -19.29
CA THR A 177 9.61 -14.37 -19.01
C THR A 177 10.56 -13.57 -18.17
N ASP A 178 11.37 -14.24 -17.38
CA ASP A 178 12.41 -13.65 -16.58
C ASP A 178 13.48 -14.68 -16.22
N PHE A 179 14.61 -14.19 -15.75
CA PHE A 179 15.66 -14.98 -15.13
C PHE A 179 15.65 -14.80 -13.63
N PHE A 180 15.83 -15.88 -12.89
CA PHE A 180 16.20 -15.79 -11.48
C PHE A 180 17.40 -16.67 -11.17
N THR A 181 18.02 -16.46 -10.03
CA THR A 181 19.22 -17.18 -9.63
C THR A 181 18.99 -18.05 -8.41
N VAL A 182 19.64 -19.20 -8.37
CA VAL A 182 19.69 -20.11 -7.24
C VAL A 182 21.16 -20.40 -6.92
N ASP A 183 21.57 -20.17 -5.69
CA ASP A 183 22.92 -20.47 -5.26
C ASP A 183 22.96 -21.85 -4.56
N SER A 184 23.93 -22.70 -4.92
CA SER A 184 24.12 -24.00 -4.28
C SER A 184 24.89 -23.88 -2.96
N VAL A 185 24.91 -24.96 -2.16
CA VAL A 185 25.70 -25.09 -0.93
C VAL A 185 27.19 -24.77 -1.19
N LEU A 186 27.70 -25.11 -2.37
CA LEU A 186 29.06 -24.81 -2.80
C LEU A 186 29.21 -23.39 -3.38
N LEU A 187 28.26 -22.49 -3.15
CA LEU A 187 28.22 -21.10 -3.63
C LEU A 187 28.29 -20.99 -5.16
N ARG A 188 27.92 -22.05 -5.88
CA ARG A 188 27.83 -22.02 -7.34
C ARG A 188 26.45 -21.47 -7.73
N ARG A 189 26.45 -20.41 -8.56
CA ARG A 189 25.22 -19.76 -9.02
C ARG A 189 24.65 -20.44 -10.25
N TYR A 190 23.37 -20.74 -10.21
CA TYR A 190 22.59 -21.23 -11.32
C TYR A 190 21.58 -20.17 -11.76
N TYR A 191 21.48 -19.96 -13.04
CA TYR A 191 20.48 -19.11 -13.68
C TYR A 191 19.34 -19.99 -14.19
N VAL A 192 18.13 -19.63 -13.84
CA VAL A 192 16.92 -20.34 -14.22
C VAL A 192 16.12 -19.45 -15.14
N LEU A 193 15.80 -19.95 -16.34
CA LEU A 193 14.92 -19.29 -17.30
C LEU A 193 13.56 -19.97 -17.28
N PHE A 194 12.51 -19.18 -17.17
CA PHE A 194 11.13 -19.66 -17.18
C PHE A 194 10.23 -18.73 -18.00
N VAL A 195 9.07 -19.24 -18.38
CA VAL A 195 7.98 -18.48 -19.00
C VAL A 195 6.70 -18.74 -18.21
N ILE A 196 5.89 -17.71 -18.02
CA ILE A 196 4.57 -17.80 -17.43
C ILE A 196 3.50 -17.27 -18.39
N GLU A 197 2.41 -17.98 -18.54
CA GLU A 197 1.23 -17.53 -19.28
C GLU A 197 0.45 -16.52 -18.45
N VAL A 198 0.25 -15.33 -18.96
CA VAL A 198 -0.35 -14.24 -18.19
C VAL A 198 -1.80 -14.51 -17.80
N GLU A 199 -2.58 -15.17 -18.64
CA GLU A 199 -3.98 -15.52 -18.37
C GLU A 199 -4.10 -16.68 -17.40
N ARG A 200 -3.57 -17.85 -17.80
CA ARG A 200 -3.74 -19.10 -17.08
C ARG A 200 -2.80 -19.28 -15.90
N ARG A 201 -1.74 -18.47 -15.80
CA ARG A 201 -0.68 -18.59 -14.78
C ARG A 201 0.16 -19.86 -14.89
N VAL A 202 0.00 -20.65 -15.94
CA VAL A 202 0.82 -21.84 -16.17
C VAL A 202 2.28 -21.42 -16.34
N VAL A 203 3.15 -22.10 -15.65
CA VAL A 203 4.59 -21.87 -15.68
C VAL A 203 5.29 -22.97 -16.45
N HIS A 204 6.19 -22.58 -17.32
CA HIS A 204 7.07 -23.46 -18.08
C HIS A 204 8.52 -23.20 -17.65
N LEU A 205 9.16 -24.21 -17.08
CA LEU A 205 10.58 -24.17 -16.79
C LEU A 205 11.35 -24.43 -18.08
N LEU A 206 12.09 -23.44 -18.57
CA LEU A 206 12.78 -23.59 -19.86
C LEU A 206 14.17 -24.19 -19.70
N GLY A 207 14.88 -23.90 -18.62
CA GLY A 207 16.16 -24.52 -18.34
C GLY A 207 16.95 -23.87 -17.22
N VAL A 208 18.03 -24.56 -16.83
CA VAL A 208 18.95 -24.17 -15.77
C VAL A 208 20.39 -24.20 -16.30
N THR A 209 21.16 -23.14 -16.09
CA THR A 209 22.57 -23.08 -16.52
C THR A 209 23.42 -22.29 -15.50
N THR A 210 24.72 -22.49 -15.53
CA THR A 210 25.68 -21.63 -14.83
C THR A 210 26.17 -20.48 -15.69
N ASN A 211 25.97 -20.58 -17.02
CA ASN A 211 26.39 -19.56 -17.97
C ASN A 211 25.27 -19.34 -19.03
N PRO A 212 24.42 -18.33 -18.85
CA PRO A 212 23.35 -18.00 -19.78
C PRO A 212 23.88 -17.23 -21.00
N ASP A 213 24.70 -17.90 -21.83
CA ASP A 213 25.23 -17.33 -23.05
C ASP A 213 24.19 -17.33 -24.20
N ASN A 214 24.55 -16.64 -25.30
CA ASN A 214 23.64 -16.51 -26.44
C ASN A 214 23.26 -17.88 -27.07
N LEU A 215 24.21 -18.82 -27.11
CA LEU A 215 23.92 -20.14 -27.71
C LEU A 215 22.90 -20.91 -26.88
N TRP A 216 23.11 -20.93 -25.57
CA TRP A 216 22.19 -21.61 -24.65
C TRP A 216 20.80 -20.97 -24.67
N VAL A 217 20.72 -19.63 -24.55
CA VAL A 217 19.43 -18.92 -24.53
C VAL A 217 18.66 -19.11 -25.85
N THR A 218 19.36 -19.10 -26.98
CA THR A 218 18.77 -19.35 -28.31
C THR A 218 18.27 -20.80 -28.45
N GLN A 219 19.04 -21.77 -27.95
CA GLN A 219 18.63 -23.19 -28.00
C GLN A 219 17.41 -23.45 -27.12
N VAL A 220 17.37 -22.86 -25.93
CA VAL A 220 16.22 -22.96 -25.03
C VAL A 220 14.95 -22.33 -25.66
N ALA A 221 15.13 -21.20 -26.38
CA ALA A 221 14.02 -20.59 -27.13
C ALA A 221 13.49 -21.51 -28.23
N ARG A 222 14.37 -22.19 -28.98
CA ARG A 222 13.97 -23.18 -30.02
C ARG A 222 13.20 -24.34 -29.42
N ASN A 223 13.69 -24.90 -28.32
CA ASN A 223 13.01 -26.01 -27.64
C ASN A 223 11.62 -25.60 -27.17
N PHE A 224 11.50 -24.39 -26.63
CA PHE A 224 10.21 -23.85 -26.19
C PHE A 224 9.26 -23.59 -27.38
N ALA A 225 9.77 -23.02 -28.47
CA ALA A 225 9.00 -22.79 -29.69
C ALA A 225 8.45 -24.10 -30.27
N SER A 226 9.30 -25.11 -30.39
CA SER A 226 8.87 -26.47 -30.87
C SER A 226 7.79 -27.08 -29.96
N GLY A 227 7.96 -26.98 -28.63
CA GLY A 227 6.95 -27.48 -27.68
C GLY A 227 5.61 -26.74 -27.76
N LEU A 228 5.61 -25.45 -28.10
CA LEU A 228 4.36 -24.72 -28.34
C LEU A 228 3.67 -25.15 -29.64
N GLU A 229 4.44 -25.36 -30.71
CA GLU A 229 3.92 -25.86 -31.98
C GLU A 229 3.34 -27.27 -31.85
N ASP A 230 4.05 -28.18 -31.18
CA ASP A 230 3.60 -29.56 -30.92
C ASP A 230 2.30 -29.59 -30.08
N ALA A 231 2.17 -28.68 -29.12
CA ALA A 231 0.97 -28.52 -28.30
C ALA A 231 -0.17 -27.74 -29.00
N GLY A 232 0.03 -27.24 -30.22
CA GLY A 232 -0.93 -26.43 -30.97
C GLY A 232 -1.26 -25.07 -30.28
N ARG A 233 -0.40 -24.58 -29.42
CA ARG A 233 -0.62 -23.38 -28.62
C ARG A 233 -0.07 -22.16 -29.30
N ARG A 234 -0.89 -21.11 -29.38
CA ARG A 234 -0.52 -19.86 -30.04
C ARG A 234 -0.52 -18.69 -29.06
N PHE A 235 0.59 -17.98 -29.03
CA PHE A 235 0.74 -16.73 -28.28
C PHE A 235 1.14 -15.62 -29.26
N ARG A 236 0.85 -14.38 -28.89
CA ARG A 236 1.11 -13.23 -29.73
C ARG A 236 2.25 -12.37 -29.20
N PHE A 237 2.39 -12.30 -27.88
CA PHE A 237 3.37 -11.44 -27.24
C PHE A 237 4.15 -12.17 -26.16
N LEU A 238 5.44 -11.88 -26.05
CA LEU A 238 6.28 -12.24 -24.92
C LEU A 238 6.80 -10.97 -24.25
N VAL A 239 6.39 -10.74 -23.00
CA VAL A 239 6.90 -9.65 -22.16
C VAL A 239 8.19 -10.08 -21.48
N ARG A 240 9.25 -9.32 -21.62
CA ARG A 240 10.53 -9.55 -20.96
C ARG A 240 11.13 -8.25 -20.46
N ASP A 241 12.04 -8.34 -19.53
CA ASP A 241 12.85 -7.22 -19.09
C ASP A 241 13.92 -6.84 -20.16
N ARG A 242 14.79 -5.89 -19.81
CA ARG A 242 15.88 -5.43 -20.66
C ARG A 242 17.22 -6.10 -20.30
N ASP A 243 17.19 -7.23 -19.61
CA ASP A 243 18.40 -7.95 -19.27
C ASP A 243 19.16 -8.34 -20.54
N THR A 244 20.45 -8.14 -20.52
CA THR A 244 21.36 -8.43 -21.64
C THR A 244 21.46 -9.91 -22.00
N LYS A 245 21.04 -10.78 -21.09
CA LYS A 245 20.94 -12.24 -21.36
C LYS A 245 19.91 -12.56 -22.45
N PHE A 246 18.88 -11.75 -22.59
CA PHE A 246 17.93 -11.88 -23.71
C PHE A 246 18.51 -11.25 -24.97
N THR A 247 19.03 -12.07 -25.83
CA THR A 247 19.71 -11.67 -27.07
C THR A 247 18.71 -11.43 -28.22
N SER A 248 19.18 -10.78 -29.28
CA SER A 248 18.37 -10.62 -30.51
C SER A 248 18.02 -11.97 -31.17
N SER A 249 18.88 -12.97 -31.02
CA SER A 249 18.63 -14.33 -31.51
C SER A 249 17.48 -15.01 -30.79
N PHE A 250 17.33 -14.76 -29.48
CA PHE A 250 16.17 -15.22 -28.70
C PHE A 250 14.87 -14.61 -29.24
N ASP A 251 14.85 -13.29 -29.45
CA ASP A 251 13.68 -12.58 -29.99
C ASP A 251 13.35 -13.10 -31.41
N ALA A 252 14.37 -13.35 -32.25
CA ALA A 252 14.20 -13.82 -33.62
C ALA A 252 13.58 -15.25 -33.69
N VAL A 253 13.98 -16.15 -32.80
CA VAL A 253 13.37 -17.51 -32.72
C VAL A 253 11.91 -17.42 -32.34
N LEU A 254 11.51 -16.58 -31.42
CA LEU A 254 10.12 -16.40 -31.04
C LEU A 254 9.31 -15.71 -32.14
N ALA A 255 9.92 -14.73 -32.83
CA ALA A 255 9.28 -14.07 -33.97
C ALA A 255 9.00 -15.04 -35.13
N SER A 256 9.82 -16.08 -35.35
CA SER A 256 9.59 -17.08 -36.40
C SER A 256 8.28 -17.89 -36.20
N ILE A 257 7.81 -18.01 -34.96
CA ILE A 257 6.52 -18.66 -34.61
C ILE A 257 5.40 -17.62 -34.32
N GLY A 258 5.61 -16.36 -34.71
CA GLY A 258 4.60 -15.29 -34.59
C GLY A 258 4.50 -14.64 -33.22
N ILE A 259 5.47 -14.86 -32.32
CA ILE A 259 5.50 -14.24 -30.99
C ILE A 259 6.39 -12.99 -31.00
N GLU A 260 5.79 -11.82 -30.80
CA GLU A 260 6.49 -10.55 -30.70
C GLU A 260 7.05 -10.32 -29.29
N ALA A 261 8.36 -10.11 -29.17
CA ALA A 261 9.02 -9.81 -27.90
C ALA A 261 8.84 -8.32 -27.53
N ILE A 262 8.15 -8.06 -26.42
CA ILE A 262 7.90 -6.72 -25.90
C ILE A 262 8.81 -6.47 -24.71
N LYS A 263 9.70 -5.48 -24.84
CA LYS A 263 10.57 -5.03 -23.75
C LYS A 263 9.82 -4.15 -22.78
N THR A 264 9.92 -4.44 -21.48
CA THR A 264 9.28 -3.59 -20.46
C THR A 264 9.75 -2.15 -20.54
N PRO A 265 8.87 -1.15 -20.28
CA PRO A 265 9.27 0.25 -20.27
C PRO A 265 10.35 0.52 -19.22
N VAL A 266 11.25 1.47 -19.50
CA VAL A 266 12.30 1.87 -18.56
C VAL A 266 11.68 2.39 -17.27
N ARG A 267 12.19 1.98 -16.11
CA ARG A 267 11.72 2.35 -14.77
C ARG A 267 10.25 1.98 -14.50
N SER A 268 9.78 0.88 -15.08
CA SER A 268 8.43 0.35 -14.84
C SER A 268 8.50 -1.03 -14.18
N PRO A 269 8.81 -1.12 -12.87
CA PRO A 269 9.01 -2.40 -12.18
C PRO A 269 7.76 -3.30 -12.22
N ARG A 270 6.58 -2.72 -12.34
CA ARG A 270 5.31 -3.48 -12.42
C ARG A 270 5.03 -4.07 -13.80
N ALA A 271 5.85 -3.81 -14.79
CA ALA A 271 5.58 -4.27 -16.15
C ALA A 271 5.78 -5.78 -16.32
N ASN A 272 6.62 -6.43 -15.50
CA ASN A 272 6.82 -7.88 -15.46
C ASN A 272 6.31 -8.51 -14.13
N ALA A 273 5.27 -7.90 -13.54
CA ALA A 273 4.78 -8.28 -12.21
C ALA A 273 4.35 -9.74 -12.07
N PHE A 274 4.00 -10.41 -13.18
CA PHE A 274 3.62 -11.83 -13.17
C PHE A 274 4.83 -12.71 -12.94
N ALA A 275 5.89 -12.48 -13.68
CA ALA A 275 7.16 -13.20 -13.53
C ALA A 275 7.79 -12.91 -12.16
N GLU A 276 7.87 -11.63 -11.75
CA GLU A 276 8.39 -11.25 -10.44
C GLU A 276 7.62 -11.90 -9.27
N ARG A 277 6.29 -11.96 -9.37
CA ARG A 277 5.45 -12.61 -8.35
C ARG A 277 5.72 -14.11 -8.28
N TRP A 278 5.86 -14.78 -9.43
CA TRP A 278 6.17 -16.21 -9.44
C TRP A 278 7.55 -16.48 -8.84
N VAL A 279 8.57 -15.69 -9.19
CA VAL A 279 9.91 -15.80 -8.60
C VAL A 279 9.85 -15.68 -7.07
N ARG A 280 9.07 -14.74 -6.55
CA ARG A 280 8.87 -14.62 -5.10
C ARG A 280 8.21 -15.87 -4.53
N THR A 281 7.16 -16.35 -5.17
CA THR A 281 6.40 -17.51 -4.71
C THR A 281 7.28 -18.77 -4.68
N VAL A 282 8.04 -19.08 -5.73
CA VAL A 282 8.92 -20.25 -5.74
C VAL A 282 10.05 -20.15 -4.71
N ARG A 283 10.49 -18.94 -4.36
CA ARG A 283 11.46 -18.76 -3.27
C ARG A 283 10.80 -19.04 -1.92
N GLU A 284 9.72 -18.34 -1.61
CA GLU A 284 9.01 -18.42 -0.33
C GLU A 284 8.44 -19.83 -0.07
N ASP A 285 7.90 -20.50 -1.08
CA ASP A 285 7.26 -21.80 -0.92
C ASP A 285 8.26 -22.99 -1.01
N CYS A 286 9.43 -22.81 -1.65
CA CYS A 286 10.32 -23.92 -1.98
C CYS A 286 11.80 -23.62 -1.74
N LEU A 287 12.41 -22.71 -2.52
CA LEU A 287 13.87 -22.59 -2.59
C LEU A 287 14.53 -22.10 -1.31
N ASP A 288 13.86 -21.27 -0.52
CA ASP A 288 14.39 -20.72 0.74
C ASP A 288 14.38 -21.78 1.86
N HIS A 289 13.75 -22.93 1.64
CA HIS A 289 13.65 -24.05 2.57
C HIS A 289 14.51 -25.26 2.21
N LEU A 290 15.24 -25.22 1.09
CA LEU A 290 16.01 -26.35 0.58
C LEU A 290 17.48 -26.01 0.36
N LEU A 291 18.35 -26.93 0.69
CA LEU A 291 19.78 -26.86 0.36
C LEU A 291 20.02 -27.45 -1.03
N ILE A 292 20.50 -26.63 -1.95
CA ILE A 292 20.76 -27.05 -3.33
C ILE A 292 22.20 -27.54 -3.48
N PHE A 293 22.37 -28.77 -3.95
CA PHE A 293 23.70 -29.41 -4.09
C PHE A 293 24.30 -29.26 -5.51
N GLY A 294 23.45 -29.10 -6.53
CA GLY A 294 23.95 -29.00 -7.90
C GLY A 294 22.85 -28.79 -8.93
N ARG A 295 23.25 -28.69 -10.21
CA ARG A 295 22.35 -28.41 -11.32
C ARG A 295 21.19 -29.39 -11.42
N ARG A 296 21.45 -30.71 -11.42
CA ARG A 296 20.40 -31.74 -11.50
C ARG A 296 19.41 -31.62 -10.33
N HIS A 297 19.91 -31.27 -9.14
CA HIS A 297 19.05 -31.08 -7.98
C HIS A 297 18.15 -29.85 -8.15
N VAL A 298 18.65 -28.71 -8.64
CA VAL A 298 17.82 -27.54 -8.99
C VAL A 298 16.75 -27.93 -10.01
N GLU A 299 17.14 -28.63 -11.08
CA GLU A 299 16.21 -29.04 -12.15
C GLU A 299 15.10 -29.96 -11.60
N SER A 300 15.45 -30.94 -10.76
CA SER A 300 14.48 -31.86 -10.14
C SER A 300 13.52 -31.12 -9.19
N VAL A 301 14.06 -30.31 -8.27
CA VAL A 301 13.27 -29.54 -7.30
C VAL A 301 12.31 -28.60 -8.02
N LEU A 302 12.80 -27.86 -9.01
CA LEU A 302 11.95 -26.92 -9.75
C LEU A 302 10.92 -27.62 -10.64
N ALA A 303 11.25 -28.76 -11.22
CA ALA A 303 10.29 -29.55 -12.01
C ALA A 303 9.13 -30.04 -11.13
N GLU A 304 9.43 -30.59 -9.95
CA GLU A 304 8.44 -31.05 -8.97
C GLU A 304 7.60 -29.88 -8.43
N TYR A 305 8.24 -28.73 -8.11
CA TYR A 305 7.52 -27.54 -7.67
C TYR A 305 6.62 -26.95 -8.75
N VAL A 306 7.08 -26.89 -10.01
CA VAL A 306 6.29 -26.35 -11.14
C VAL A 306 5.08 -27.25 -11.43
N ASP A 307 5.23 -28.58 -11.29
CA ASP A 307 4.10 -29.50 -11.41
C ASP A 307 3.05 -29.24 -10.31
N HIS A 308 3.49 -29.14 -9.04
CA HIS A 308 2.64 -28.73 -7.93
C HIS A 308 1.96 -27.37 -8.19
N TYR A 309 2.75 -26.36 -8.58
CA TYR A 309 2.25 -25.01 -8.85
C TYR A 309 1.18 -24.98 -9.94
N ASN A 310 1.38 -25.71 -11.01
CA ASN A 310 0.47 -25.74 -12.14
C ASN A 310 -0.80 -26.56 -11.87
N ARG A 311 -0.69 -27.71 -11.18
CA ARG A 311 -1.78 -28.70 -11.08
C ARG A 311 -2.50 -28.74 -9.76
N ALA A 312 -1.82 -28.40 -8.67
CA ALA A 312 -2.38 -28.60 -7.33
C ALA A 312 -2.55 -27.29 -6.54
N ARG A 313 -1.73 -26.27 -6.81
CA ARG A 313 -1.73 -25.03 -6.02
C ARG A 313 -2.90 -24.12 -6.36
N PRO A 314 -3.80 -23.76 -5.38
CA PRO A 314 -4.90 -22.83 -5.63
C PRO A 314 -4.40 -21.38 -5.85
N HIS A 315 -5.00 -20.67 -6.81
CA HIS A 315 -4.64 -19.32 -7.17
C HIS A 315 -5.79 -18.33 -7.00
N ARG A 316 -5.60 -17.29 -6.19
CA ARG A 316 -6.62 -16.24 -5.96
C ARG A 316 -7.08 -15.54 -7.25
N GLY A 317 -6.25 -15.45 -8.25
CA GLY A 317 -6.57 -14.80 -9.52
C GLY A 317 -7.24 -15.72 -10.53
N LEU A 318 -7.49 -16.97 -10.17
CA LEU A 318 -8.16 -18.02 -10.96
C LEU A 318 -9.29 -18.66 -10.14
N ASP A 319 -9.98 -17.86 -9.33
CA ASP A 319 -11.11 -18.30 -8.48
C ASP A 319 -10.79 -19.48 -7.56
N LEU A 320 -9.50 -19.56 -7.14
CA LEU A 320 -8.89 -20.62 -6.32
C LEU A 320 -8.62 -21.92 -7.08
N ASP A 321 -8.80 -21.97 -8.38
CA ASP A 321 -8.39 -23.12 -9.19
C ASP A 321 -6.88 -23.12 -9.45
N PRO A 322 -6.26 -24.31 -9.64
CA PRO A 322 -4.90 -24.40 -10.14
C PRO A 322 -4.80 -23.96 -11.61
N PRO A 323 -3.64 -23.49 -12.07
CA PRO A 323 -3.43 -22.98 -13.44
C PRO A 323 -3.74 -23.96 -14.55
N ASP A 324 -3.47 -25.25 -14.34
CA ASP A 324 -3.66 -26.34 -15.27
C ASP A 324 -4.51 -27.44 -14.62
N ALA A 325 -5.67 -27.04 -14.08
CA ALA A 325 -6.65 -28.01 -13.60
C ALA A 325 -7.05 -28.89 -14.77
N ALA A 326 -6.58 -30.13 -14.79
CA ALA A 326 -7.25 -31.18 -15.55
C ALA A 326 -8.67 -31.23 -14.99
N ALA A 327 -9.68 -31.25 -15.87
CA ALA A 327 -11.05 -31.38 -15.45
C ALA A 327 -11.13 -32.55 -14.45
N ALA A 328 -11.41 -32.22 -13.20
CA ALA A 328 -11.58 -33.22 -12.17
C ALA A 328 -12.94 -33.86 -12.38
N ASP A 329 -13.01 -34.86 -13.21
CA ASP A 329 -14.13 -35.81 -13.28
C ASP A 329 -14.04 -36.71 -12.03
N CYS A 330 -14.41 -36.14 -10.88
CA CYS A 330 -14.50 -36.90 -9.63
C CYS A 330 -15.97 -37.04 -9.20
N GLU A 331 -16.67 -37.98 -9.73
CA GLU A 331 -17.78 -38.64 -9.03
C GLU A 331 -17.18 -39.66 -8.07
N ALA A 332 -16.76 -39.22 -6.90
CA ALA A 332 -16.25 -40.13 -5.87
C ALA A 332 -17.37 -40.55 -4.93
N ALA A 333 -17.63 -41.85 -4.88
CA ALA A 333 -18.68 -42.46 -4.07
C ALA A 333 -18.42 -42.47 -2.54
N SER A 334 -17.23 -42.10 -2.10
CA SER A 334 -16.86 -41.93 -0.68
C SER A 334 -15.60 -41.10 -0.57
N PRO A 335 -15.62 -39.92 0.07
CA PRO A 335 -14.46 -39.02 0.09
C PRO A 335 -13.43 -39.46 1.16
N THR A 336 -12.51 -40.33 0.77
CA THR A 336 -11.29 -40.55 1.56
C THR A 336 -10.24 -39.54 1.09
N ILE A 337 -9.73 -38.71 2.01
CA ILE A 337 -8.69 -37.72 1.69
C ILE A 337 -7.34 -38.41 1.73
N HIS A 338 -6.65 -38.43 0.59
CA HIS A 338 -5.25 -38.84 0.49
C HIS A 338 -4.32 -37.64 0.55
N ARG A 339 -3.26 -37.76 1.37
CA ARG A 339 -2.16 -36.80 1.42
C ARG A 339 -1.00 -37.31 0.57
N ARG A 340 -0.53 -36.49 -0.35
CA ARG A 340 0.70 -36.69 -1.12
C ARG A 340 1.76 -35.70 -0.67
N ASP A 341 2.93 -36.20 -0.31
CA ASP A 341 4.05 -35.36 0.06
C ASP A 341 4.85 -34.98 -1.19
N VAL A 342 5.09 -33.68 -1.36
CA VAL A 342 5.84 -33.07 -2.48
C VAL A 342 7.10 -32.44 -1.90
N LEU A 343 8.21 -32.46 -2.65
CA LEU A 343 9.52 -31.96 -2.22
C LEU A 343 9.99 -32.57 -0.90
N GLY A 344 9.85 -33.88 -0.75
CA GLY A 344 10.27 -34.58 0.46
C GLY A 344 9.45 -34.24 1.70
N GLY A 345 8.21 -33.79 1.55
CA GLY A 345 7.31 -33.40 2.63
C GLY A 345 7.35 -31.92 3.01
N LEU A 346 8.00 -31.08 2.22
CA LEU A 346 7.94 -29.63 2.39
C LEU A 346 6.55 -29.09 2.05
N ILE A 347 5.88 -29.69 1.05
CA ILE A 347 4.52 -29.35 0.64
C ILE A 347 3.66 -30.60 0.74
N HIS A 348 2.41 -30.43 1.17
CA HIS A 348 1.43 -31.50 1.24
C HIS A 348 0.27 -31.20 0.30
N GLU A 349 0.00 -32.08 -0.62
CA GLU A 349 -1.19 -32.05 -1.47
C GLU A 349 -2.25 -32.99 -0.91
N TYR A 350 -3.51 -32.62 -1.11
CA TYR A 350 -4.65 -33.39 -0.63
C TYR A 350 -5.58 -33.66 -1.80
N GLU A 351 -5.86 -34.93 -2.04
CA GLU A 351 -6.72 -35.39 -3.14
C GLU A 351 -7.82 -36.28 -2.59
N LEU A 352 -8.98 -36.31 -3.26
CA LEU A 352 -10.00 -37.28 -2.95
C LEU A 352 -9.62 -38.62 -3.60
N ALA A 353 -9.61 -39.71 -2.82
CA ALA A 353 -9.46 -41.04 -3.37
C ALA A 353 -10.66 -41.38 -4.24
N ALA A 354 -10.39 -41.90 -5.43
CA ALA A 354 -11.38 -42.39 -6.33
C ALA A 354 -12.01 -43.69 -5.80
#